data_5f6764201bc476598621a9f2701526c2
#
_entry.id   5f6764201bc476598621a9f2701526c2
#
_cell.length_a   1.000
_cell.length_b   1.000
_cell.length_c   1.000
_cell.angle_alpha   90.00
_cell.angle_beta   90.00
_cell.angle_gamma   90.00
#
_symmetry.space_group_name_H-M   'P 1'
#
loop_
_entity.id
_entity.type
_entity.pdbx_description
1 polymer ?
#
loop_
_entity_poly.entity_id
_entity_poly.type
_entity_poly.pdbx_seq_one_letter_code
_entity_poly.pdbx_strand_id
1 'polypeptide(L)'
;MIGLGAGALLGGIFLIGRVRTRPSKAALMISGIAWFVLYVIPTVKYPPSFEAMFNPEAAITYQTLLVGYTVISGISALSTIAAFSKVKKKGKMLAAAAIYLTAIAAAYFVFPDYTIENDSLLPQQTLAAWRSAVSLSMTAFWLSLGTAGGLLWSYGTKS
;
A
#
# COMPACT_ATOMS: atom_id res chain seq x y z
N MET A 1 9.32 1.77 -10.65
CA MET A 1 9.79 1.92 -9.25
C MET A 1 8.89 1.29 -8.20
N ILE A 2 7.58 1.23 -8.37
CA ILE A 2 6.63 0.60 -7.42
C ILE A 2 6.91 -0.90 -7.21
N GLY A 3 7.38 -1.63 -8.22
CA GLY A 3 7.67 -3.06 -8.12
C GLY A 3 8.79 -3.45 -7.16
N LEU A 4 9.84 -2.62 -7.03
CA LEU A 4 10.97 -2.87 -6.11
C LEU A 4 10.54 -2.68 -4.64
N GLY A 5 9.73 -1.65 -4.36
CA GLY A 5 9.18 -1.40 -3.01
C GLY A 5 8.22 -2.51 -2.57
N ALA A 6 7.36 -2.97 -3.48
CA ALA A 6 6.47 -4.10 -3.22
C ALA A 6 7.24 -5.40 -2.97
N GLY A 7 8.28 -5.67 -3.76
CA GLY A 7 9.15 -6.83 -3.58
C GLY A 7 9.89 -6.83 -2.25
N ALA A 8 10.44 -5.67 -1.83
CA ALA A 8 11.13 -5.51 -0.56
C ALA A 8 10.18 -5.69 0.64
N LEU A 9 8.95 -5.13 0.57
CA LEU A 9 7.92 -5.32 1.60
C LEU A 9 7.46 -6.78 1.67
N LEU A 10 7.20 -7.41 0.55
CA LEU A 10 6.83 -8.82 0.49
C LEU A 10 7.95 -9.70 1.05
N GLY A 11 9.20 -9.45 0.68
CA GLY A 11 10.37 -10.15 1.21
C GLY A 11 10.57 -9.92 2.71
N GLY A 12 10.39 -8.69 3.20
CA GLY A 12 10.50 -8.34 4.61
C GLY A 12 9.43 -9.02 5.48
N ILE A 13 8.18 -9.01 5.04
CA ILE A 13 7.08 -9.72 5.73
C ILE A 13 7.33 -11.23 5.76
N PHE A 14 7.90 -11.77 4.68
CA PHE A 14 8.26 -13.18 4.55
C PHE A 14 9.36 -13.61 5.51
N LEU A 15 10.41 -12.78 5.67
CA LEU A 15 11.52 -13.03 6.58
C LEU A 15 11.14 -12.91 8.05
N ILE A 16 10.23 -11.99 8.38
CA ILE A 16 9.81 -11.70 9.77
C ILE A 16 8.69 -12.65 10.24
N GLY A 17 7.82 -13.08 9.33
CA GLY A 17 6.72 -13.99 9.63
C GLY A 17 7.07 -15.43 9.28
N ARG A 18 7.48 -16.26 10.25
CA ARG A 18 7.38 -17.73 10.12
C ARG A 18 5.89 -18.11 10.01
N VAL A 19 5.33 -17.88 8.81
CA VAL A 19 3.90 -18.10 8.56
C VAL A 19 3.65 -19.60 8.46
N ARG A 20 3.08 -20.18 9.51
CA ARG A 20 2.64 -21.59 9.59
C ARG A 20 1.33 -21.85 8.83
N THR A 21 0.94 -20.97 7.89
CA THR A 21 -0.30 -21.08 7.10
C THR A 21 0.00 -21.65 5.71
N ARG A 22 -1.05 -22.14 5.03
CA ARG A 22 -0.93 -22.59 3.64
C ARG A 22 -0.34 -21.47 2.77
N PRO A 23 0.61 -21.77 1.86
CA PRO A 23 1.32 -20.76 1.06
C PRO A 23 0.39 -19.76 0.35
N SER A 24 -0.69 -20.25 -0.26
CA SER A 24 -1.67 -19.41 -0.95
C SER A 24 -2.40 -18.43 -0.02
N LYS A 25 -2.75 -18.83 1.20
CA LYS A 25 -3.37 -17.92 2.18
C LYS A 25 -2.37 -16.86 2.65
N ALA A 26 -1.11 -17.25 2.88
CA ALA A 26 -0.07 -16.32 3.27
C ALA A 26 0.18 -15.26 2.18
N ALA A 27 0.29 -15.66 0.93
CA ALA A 27 0.49 -14.75 -0.19
C ALA A 27 -0.66 -13.75 -0.35
N LEU A 28 -1.91 -14.20 -0.24
CA LEU A 28 -3.09 -13.32 -0.27
C LEU A 28 -3.12 -12.33 0.90
N MET A 29 -2.80 -12.77 2.11
CA MET A 29 -2.73 -11.88 3.28
C MET A 29 -1.63 -10.82 3.11
N ILE A 30 -0.46 -11.22 2.64
CA ILE A 30 0.67 -10.32 2.39
C ILE A 30 0.30 -9.31 1.31
N SER A 31 -0.27 -9.77 0.19
CA SER A 31 -0.73 -8.90 -0.89
C SER A 31 -1.81 -7.92 -0.43
N GLY A 32 -2.76 -8.37 0.40
CA GLY A 32 -3.79 -7.50 0.98
C GLY A 32 -3.21 -6.42 1.92
N ILE A 33 -2.26 -6.77 2.77
CA ILE A 33 -1.56 -5.80 3.62
C ILE A 33 -0.76 -4.82 2.76
N ALA A 34 -0.03 -5.31 1.77
CA ALA A 34 0.73 -4.46 0.87
C ALA A 34 -0.18 -3.53 0.05
N TRP A 35 -1.30 -4.01 -0.45
CA TRP A 35 -2.33 -3.18 -1.10
C TRP A 35 -2.80 -2.05 -0.17
N PHE A 36 -3.13 -2.37 1.07
CA PHE A 36 -3.59 -1.38 2.04
C PHE A 36 -2.52 -0.33 2.35
N VAL A 37 -1.30 -0.78 2.66
CA VAL A 37 -0.18 0.07 3.10
C VAL A 37 0.39 0.92 1.96
N LEU A 38 0.53 0.34 0.75
CA LEU A 38 1.22 0.98 -0.37
C LEU A 38 0.27 1.68 -1.35
N TYR A 39 -1.02 1.38 -1.29
CA TYR A 39 -2.00 1.99 -2.17
C TYR A 39 -3.11 2.71 -1.41
N VAL A 40 -3.89 2.02 -0.57
CA VAL A 40 -5.06 2.64 0.07
C VAL A 40 -4.65 3.82 0.96
N ILE A 41 -3.71 3.62 1.85
CA ILE A 41 -3.26 4.67 2.79
C ILE A 41 -2.69 5.89 2.04
N PRO A 42 -1.76 5.76 1.08
CA PRO A 42 -1.27 6.91 0.32
C PRO A 42 -2.35 7.62 -0.49
N THR A 43 -3.30 6.90 -1.08
CA THR A 43 -4.37 7.51 -1.88
C THR A 43 -5.42 8.25 -1.06
N VAL A 44 -5.52 8.00 0.25
CA VAL A 44 -6.35 8.81 1.16
C VAL A 44 -5.77 10.22 1.30
N LYS A 45 -4.44 10.37 1.39
CA LYS A 45 -3.78 11.68 1.47
C LYS A 45 -3.61 12.30 0.08
N TYR A 46 -3.20 11.50 -0.90
CA TYR A 46 -2.92 11.92 -2.26
C TYR A 46 -3.78 11.10 -3.24
N PRO A 47 -5.05 11.49 -3.44
CA PRO A 47 -5.91 10.80 -4.40
C PRO A 47 -5.33 10.92 -5.82
N PRO A 48 -5.60 9.94 -6.71
CA PRO A 48 -5.13 10.00 -8.08
C PRO A 48 -5.48 11.34 -8.73
N SER A 49 -4.47 12.02 -9.29
CA SER A 49 -4.61 13.32 -9.93
C SER A 49 -4.65 13.17 -11.43
N PHE A 50 -5.72 13.68 -12.05
CA PHE A 50 -5.87 13.72 -13.51
C PHE A 50 -4.89 14.71 -14.12
N GLU A 51 -4.67 15.85 -13.47
CA GLU A 51 -3.71 16.87 -13.92
C GLU A 51 -2.30 16.30 -14.04
N ALA A 52 -1.86 15.47 -13.09
CA ALA A 52 -0.55 14.86 -13.11
C ALA A 52 -0.31 13.91 -14.31
N MET A 53 -1.35 13.54 -15.07
CA MET A 53 -1.20 12.75 -16.30
C MET A 53 -0.76 13.60 -17.50
N PHE A 54 -1.08 14.89 -17.51
CA PHE A 54 -0.90 15.77 -18.66
C PHE A 54 0.07 16.94 -18.41
N ASN A 55 0.32 17.27 -17.14
CA ASN A 55 1.26 18.33 -16.75
C ASN A 55 2.50 17.71 -16.10
N PRO A 56 3.70 17.78 -16.75
CA PRO A 56 4.93 17.20 -16.23
C PRO A 56 5.37 17.77 -14.86
N GLU A 57 5.17 19.06 -14.60
CA GLU A 57 5.54 19.69 -13.34
C GLU A 57 4.63 19.23 -12.21
N ALA A 58 3.33 19.21 -12.45
CA ALA A 58 2.35 18.65 -11.54
C ALA A 58 2.61 17.15 -11.27
N ALA A 59 3.01 16.40 -12.30
CA ALA A 59 3.36 14.99 -12.19
C ALA A 59 4.55 14.75 -11.25
N ILE A 60 5.62 15.54 -11.38
CA ILE A 60 6.82 15.43 -10.54
C ILE A 60 6.47 15.70 -9.08
N THR A 61 5.74 16.78 -8.82
CA THR A 61 5.34 17.17 -7.46
C THR A 61 4.44 16.10 -6.83
N TYR A 62 3.39 15.69 -7.54
CA TYR A 62 2.47 14.65 -7.10
C TYR A 62 3.18 13.33 -6.81
N GLN A 63 4.01 12.86 -7.75
CA GLN A 63 4.73 11.59 -7.59
C GLN A 63 5.72 11.64 -6.43
N THR A 64 6.42 12.75 -6.23
CA THR A 64 7.36 12.92 -5.12
C THR A 64 6.66 12.81 -3.78
N LEU A 65 5.53 13.50 -3.61
CA LEU A 65 4.73 13.45 -2.39
C LEU A 65 4.13 12.06 -2.16
N LEU A 66 3.54 11.47 -3.20
CA LEU A 66 2.95 10.14 -3.14
C LEU A 66 4.00 9.07 -2.78
N VAL A 67 5.17 9.10 -3.44
CA VAL A 67 6.26 8.14 -3.16
C VAL A 67 6.81 8.35 -1.75
N GLY A 68 7.06 9.59 -1.34
CA GLY A 68 7.54 9.90 0.00
C GLY A 68 6.60 9.38 1.09
N TYR A 69 5.31 9.66 0.94
CA TYR A 69 4.29 9.19 1.89
C TYR A 69 4.16 7.65 1.88
N THR A 70 4.22 7.02 0.70
CA THR A 70 4.20 5.56 0.55
C THR A 70 5.40 4.90 1.24
N VAL A 71 6.60 5.48 1.13
CA VAL A 71 7.81 4.99 1.80
C VAL A 71 7.64 5.05 3.32
N ILE A 72 7.14 6.16 3.85
CA ILE A 72 6.89 6.30 5.30
C ILE A 72 5.83 5.31 5.76
N SER A 73 4.73 5.14 5.01
CA SER A 73 3.71 4.14 5.31
C SER A 73 4.31 2.73 5.35
N GLY A 74 5.14 2.37 4.36
CA GLY A 74 5.82 1.09 4.29
C GLY A 74 6.77 0.85 5.46
N ILE A 75 7.63 1.82 5.78
CA ILE A 75 8.56 1.73 6.91
C ILE A 75 7.81 1.59 8.24
N SER A 76 6.76 2.38 8.44
CA SER A 76 5.92 2.31 9.65
C SER A 76 5.25 0.94 9.80
N ALA A 77 4.75 0.36 8.70
CA ALA A 77 4.16 -0.98 8.70
C ALA A 77 5.19 -2.06 9.04
N LEU A 78 6.37 -2.04 8.38
CA LEU A 78 7.44 -3.00 8.64
C LEU A 78 7.95 -2.91 10.08
N SER A 79 8.18 -1.70 10.59
CA SER A 79 8.62 -1.47 11.97
C SER A 79 7.61 -2.00 12.97
N THR A 80 6.33 -1.76 12.72
CA THR A 80 5.24 -2.26 13.56
C THR A 80 5.18 -3.79 13.54
N ILE A 81 5.25 -4.42 12.36
CA ILE A 81 5.27 -5.88 12.22
C ILE A 81 6.48 -6.47 12.94
N ALA A 82 7.66 -5.89 12.78
CA ALA A 82 8.89 -6.34 13.43
C ALA A 82 8.79 -6.26 14.96
N ALA A 83 8.30 -5.14 15.49
CA ALA A 83 8.12 -4.93 16.94
C ALA A 83 7.16 -5.95 17.56
N PHE A 84 6.07 -6.27 16.87
CA PHE A 84 5.05 -7.18 17.39
C PHE A 84 5.23 -8.64 17.00
N SER A 85 6.19 -8.97 16.12
CA SER A 85 6.45 -10.36 15.69
C SER A 85 6.75 -11.31 16.86
N LYS A 86 7.46 -10.84 17.88
CA LYS A 86 7.86 -11.61 19.07
C LYS A 86 6.84 -11.59 20.21
N VAL A 87 5.81 -10.77 20.13
CA VAL A 87 4.80 -10.63 21.20
C VAL A 87 3.78 -11.76 21.09
N LYS A 88 3.59 -12.53 22.16
CA LYS A 88 2.64 -13.66 22.23
C LYS A 88 1.28 -13.31 22.86
N LYS A 89 1.03 -12.05 23.23
CA LYS A 89 -0.19 -11.63 23.93
C LYS A 89 -1.41 -11.57 23.00
N LYS A 90 -2.59 -11.94 23.55
CA LYS A 90 -3.88 -11.69 22.89
C LYS A 90 -4.03 -10.16 22.67
N GLY A 91 -4.56 -9.76 21.51
CA GLY A 91 -4.73 -8.32 21.19
C GLY A 91 -3.52 -7.65 20.54
N LYS A 92 -2.40 -8.35 20.33
CA LYS A 92 -1.22 -7.77 19.67
C LYS A 92 -1.51 -7.16 18.30
N MET A 93 -2.41 -7.78 17.53
CA MET A 93 -2.78 -7.26 16.19
C MET A 93 -3.50 -5.93 16.29
N LEU A 94 -4.40 -5.77 17.26
CA LEU A 94 -5.10 -4.51 17.48
C LEU A 94 -4.14 -3.41 17.94
N ALA A 95 -3.23 -3.72 18.86
CA ALA A 95 -2.20 -2.79 19.30
C ALA A 95 -1.25 -2.38 18.16
N ALA A 96 -0.83 -3.34 17.32
CA ALA A 96 -0.02 -3.07 16.15
C ALA A 96 -0.75 -2.17 15.14
N ALA A 97 -2.01 -2.46 14.85
CA ALA A 97 -2.83 -1.64 13.98
C ALA A 97 -3.01 -0.21 14.53
N ALA A 98 -3.25 -0.07 15.84
CA ALA A 98 -3.38 1.23 16.49
C ALA A 98 -2.09 2.05 16.37
N ILE A 99 -0.93 1.46 16.64
CA ILE A 99 0.37 2.14 16.53
C ILE A 99 0.64 2.54 15.08
N TYR A 100 0.40 1.64 14.13
CA TYR A 100 0.54 1.96 12.72
C TYR A 100 -0.35 3.13 12.29
N LEU A 101 -1.64 3.08 12.63
CA LEU A 101 -2.59 4.14 12.29
C LEU A 101 -2.24 5.47 12.95
N THR A 102 -1.74 5.46 14.19
CA THR A 102 -1.25 6.69 14.86
C THR A 102 -0.04 7.28 14.13
N ALA A 103 0.90 6.45 13.71
CA ALA A 103 2.07 6.91 12.93
C ALA A 103 1.65 7.51 11.59
N ILE A 104 0.68 6.88 10.89
CA ILE A 104 0.13 7.38 9.63
C ILE A 104 -0.65 8.67 9.83
N ALA A 105 -1.44 8.78 10.90
CA ALA A 105 -2.14 10.02 11.23
C ALA A 105 -1.16 11.17 11.50
N ALA A 106 -0.09 10.91 12.25
CA ALA A 106 0.97 11.91 12.44
C ALA A 106 1.62 12.33 11.12
N ALA A 107 1.96 11.37 10.26
CA ALA A 107 2.52 11.65 8.94
C ALA A 107 1.54 12.44 8.06
N TYR A 108 0.23 12.20 8.17
CA TYR A 108 -0.80 12.92 7.44
C TYR A 108 -0.75 14.43 7.69
N PHE A 109 -0.49 14.85 8.93
CA PHE A 109 -0.39 16.27 9.29
C PHE A 109 0.99 16.89 8.98
N VAL A 110 2.04 16.08 8.96
CA VAL A 110 3.41 16.56 8.67
C VAL A 110 3.64 16.75 7.16
N PHE A 111 3.06 15.89 6.34
CA PHE A 111 3.21 15.99 4.88
C PHE A 111 2.37 17.12 4.30
N PRO A 112 2.91 17.91 3.35
CA PRO A 112 2.18 19.01 2.73
C PRO A 112 0.97 18.48 1.96
N ASP A 113 -0.06 19.34 1.87
CA ASP A 113 -1.21 19.06 1.02
C ASP A 113 -0.85 19.30 -0.45
N TYR A 114 -1.36 18.45 -1.32
CA TYR A 114 -1.27 18.65 -2.76
C TYR A 114 -2.58 19.28 -3.25
N THR A 115 -2.49 20.55 -3.66
CA THR A 115 -3.62 21.27 -4.24
C THR A 115 -3.75 20.92 -5.72
N ILE A 116 -4.88 20.37 -6.11
CA ILE A 116 -5.20 19.96 -7.47
C ILE A 116 -6.02 21.09 -8.11
N GLU A 117 -5.35 22.05 -8.74
CA GLU A 117 -6.02 23.23 -9.30
C GLU A 117 -6.89 22.89 -10.52
N ASN A 118 -6.42 21.98 -11.39
CA ASN A 118 -7.06 21.68 -12.67
C ASN A 118 -8.03 20.48 -12.64
N ASP A 119 -8.01 19.64 -11.62
CA ASP A 119 -9.04 18.60 -11.46
C ASP A 119 -10.45 19.20 -11.27
N SER A 120 -10.53 20.46 -10.86
CA SER A 120 -11.78 21.21 -10.74
C SER A 120 -12.43 21.57 -12.08
N LEU A 121 -11.67 21.50 -13.18
CA LEU A 121 -12.18 21.78 -14.53
C LEU A 121 -12.97 20.60 -15.11
N LEU A 122 -12.85 19.41 -14.53
CA LEU A 122 -13.59 18.23 -14.96
C LEU A 122 -14.92 18.13 -14.23
N PRO A 123 -15.99 17.66 -14.92
CA PRO A 123 -17.22 17.30 -14.23
C PRO A 123 -16.93 16.29 -13.12
N GLN A 124 -17.44 16.53 -11.93
CA GLN A 124 -17.19 15.68 -10.75
C GLN A 124 -17.50 14.20 -10.99
N GLN A 125 -18.53 13.91 -11.80
CA GLN A 125 -18.87 12.53 -12.17
C GLN A 125 -17.78 11.86 -12.98
N THR A 126 -17.15 12.57 -13.93
CA THR A 126 -16.05 12.06 -14.75
C THR A 126 -14.82 11.78 -13.90
N LEU A 127 -14.48 12.70 -13.01
CA LEU A 127 -13.36 12.53 -12.10
C LEU A 127 -13.57 11.35 -11.13
N ALA A 128 -14.78 11.20 -10.58
CA ALA A 128 -15.14 10.08 -9.71
C ALA A 128 -15.08 8.74 -10.46
N ALA A 129 -15.60 8.67 -11.67
CA ALA A 129 -15.55 7.47 -12.50
C ALA A 129 -14.11 7.07 -12.83
N TRP A 130 -13.27 8.04 -13.19
CA TRP A 130 -11.85 7.81 -13.44
C TRP A 130 -11.10 7.32 -12.19
N ARG A 131 -11.28 7.97 -11.05
CA ARG A 131 -10.67 7.54 -9.77
C ARG A 131 -11.12 6.13 -9.37
N SER A 132 -12.39 5.80 -9.61
CA SER A 132 -12.91 4.47 -9.36
C SER A 132 -12.25 3.42 -10.27
N ALA A 133 -12.07 3.73 -11.57
CA ALA A 133 -11.41 2.84 -12.51
C ALA A 133 -9.95 2.59 -12.12
N VAL A 134 -9.21 3.63 -11.70
CA VAL A 134 -7.83 3.50 -11.19
C VAL A 134 -7.81 2.62 -9.94
N SER A 135 -8.73 2.82 -9.01
CA SER A 135 -8.80 2.03 -7.77
C SER A 135 -9.13 0.57 -8.02
N LEU A 136 -10.06 0.29 -8.94
CA LEU A 136 -10.39 -1.08 -9.36
C LEU A 136 -9.21 -1.77 -10.02
N SER A 137 -8.51 -1.08 -10.92
CA SER A 137 -7.33 -1.62 -11.61
C SER A 137 -6.21 -1.96 -10.62
N MET A 138 -5.94 -1.10 -9.67
CA MET A 138 -4.95 -1.36 -8.62
C MET A 138 -5.37 -2.49 -7.70
N THR A 139 -6.64 -2.59 -7.33
CA THR A 139 -7.15 -3.70 -6.52
C THR A 139 -7.01 -5.02 -7.27
N ALA A 140 -7.39 -5.06 -8.56
CA ALA A 140 -7.22 -6.23 -9.42
C ALA A 140 -5.75 -6.65 -9.55
N PHE A 141 -4.83 -5.67 -9.70
CA PHE A 141 -3.39 -5.93 -9.74
C PHE A 141 -2.91 -6.64 -8.46
N TRP A 142 -3.25 -6.11 -7.28
CA TRP A 142 -2.82 -6.70 -6.01
C TRP A 142 -3.43 -8.08 -5.74
N LEU A 143 -4.69 -8.30 -6.11
CA LEU A 143 -5.33 -9.61 -6.03
C LEU A 143 -4.66 -10.62 -6.98
N SER A 144 -4.35 -10.22 -8.20
CA SER A 144 -3.64 -11.05 -9.17
C SER A 144 -2.24 -11.41 -8.68
N LEU A 145 -1.52 -10.45 -8.09
CA LEU A 145 -0.20 -10.67 -7.52
C LEU A 145 -0.26 -11.67 -6.35
N GLY A 146 -1.23 -11.52 -5.47
CA GLY A 146 -1.42 -12.43 -4.33
C GLY A 146 -1.80 -13.85 -4.74
N THR A 147 -2.67 -14.00 -5.75
CA THR A 147 -3.09 -15.31 -6.27
C THR A 147 -1.96 -15.99 -7.03
N ALA A 148 -1.32 -15.30 -7.97
CA ALA A 148 -0.19 -15.83 -8.73
C ALA A 148 0.99 -16.19 -7.83
N GLY A 149 1.36 -15.32 -6.90
CA GLY A 149 2.41 -15.59 -5.91
C GLY A 149 2.08 -16.79 -5.02
N GLY A 150 0.83 -16.93 -4.60
CA GLY A 150 0.36 -18.07 -3.83
C GLY A 150 0.43 -19.39 -4.58
N LEU A 151 0.07 -19.38 -5.86
CA LEU A 151 0.16 -20.56 -6.73
C LEU A 151 1.63 -20.96 -6.94
N LEU A 152 2.48 -20.05 -7.37
CA LEU A 152 3.91 -20.31 -7.59
C LEU A 152 4.57 -20.86 -6.34
N TRP A 153 4.30 -20.29 -5.18
CA TRP A 153 4.82 -20.78 -3.92
C TRP A 153 4.34 -22.21 -3.60
N SER A 154 3.06 -22.51 -3.83
CA SER A 154 2.53 -23.84 -3.56
C SER A 154 3.11 -24.91 -4.48
N TYR A 155 3.54 -24.56 -5.71
CA TYR A 155 4.25 -25.48 -6.60
C TYR A 155 5.69 -25.74 -6.13
N GLY A 156 6.43 -24.68 -5.75
CA GLY A 156 7.82 -24.79 -5.30
C GLY A 156 8.02 -25.53 -3.98
N THR A 157 6.96 -25.68 -3.16
CA THR A 157 7.05 -26.43 -1.88
C THR A 157 6.64 -27.91 -2.00
N LYS A 158 6.24 -28.36 -3.18
CA LYS A 158 5.89 -29.77 -3.46
C LYS A 158 7.01 -30.57 -4.12
N SER A 159 8.07 -29.88 -4.56
CA SER A 159 9.33 -30.46 -5.05
C SER A 159 10.34 -30.57 -3.94
#